data_d435c048c1eeb26edfc69b888f7613db
#
_entry.id   d435c048c1eeb26edfc69b888f7613db
#
_cell.length_a   1.000
_cell.length_b   1.000
_cell.length_c   1.000
_cell.angle_alpha   90.00
_cell.angle_beta   90.00
_cell.angle_gamma   90.00
#
_symmetry.space_group_name_H-M   'P 1'
#
loop_
_entity.id
_entity.type
_entity.pdbx_description
1 polymer ?
#
loop_
_entity_poly.entity_id
_entity_poly.type
_entity_poly.pdbx_seq_one_letter_code
_entity_poly.pdbx_strand_id
1 'polypeptide(L)'
;MSEVNHIEAETPAPSLDTAVFIPSGFIVLVAGISLVAFPQQAGEIAAYWMTAVTTNFGWLFSLVAFVTLIFCFWLAFGRYGQVKLGQPEDKPEFSELSWAAMMFSAGIGIGLVSWAFVEPVIYLQDPPFALPPGSNESAEWAHMYTMFHWGIVPWAFYALPTIPIAYMLYVKRSPFLRISNSINGALPEPHHRKWDPVIDTLVIIGIVGGCLLYTSDAADD
;
A
#
# COMPACT_ATOMS: atom_id res chain seq x y z
N MET A 1 -23.41 -34.23 -24.29
CA MET A 1 -23.26 -34.11 -22.83
C MET A 1 -21.85 -34.57 -22.55
N SER A 2 -20.93 -33.65 -22.52
CA SER A 2 -19.54 -33.88 -22.14
C SER A 2 -19.36 -33.25 -20.76
N GLU A 3 -19.12 -34.07 -19.76
CA GLU A 3 -18.77 -33.67 -18.41
C GLU A 3 -17.52 -32.78 -18.47
N VAL A 4 -17.71 -31.52 -18.17
CA VAL A 4 -16.60 -30.61 -17.87
C VAL A 4 -16.07 -31.03 -16.50
N ASN A 5 -15.02 -31.83 -16.48
CA ASN A 5 -14.23 -32.08 -15.28
C ASN A 5 -13.67 -30.72 -14.78
N HIS A 6 -14.39 -30.13 -13.84
CA HIS A 6 -13.80 -29.11 -12.98
C HIS A 6 -12.71 -29.80 -12.16
N ILE A 7 -11.47 -29.67 -12.60
CA ILE A 7 -10.31 -29.90 -11.75
C ILE A 7 -10.39 -28.80 -10.70
N GLU A 8 -11.10 -29.06 -9.60
CA GLU A 8 -10.92 -28.33 -8.36
C GLU A 8 -9.43 -28.50 -7.99
N ALA A 9 -8.65 -27.47 -8.22
CA ALA A 9 -7.31 -27.42 -7.69
C ALA A 9 -7.49 -27.52 -6.17
N GLU A 10 -7.07 -28.66 -5.60
CA GLU A 10 -7.01 -28.85 -4.15
C GLU A 10 -6.25 -27.66 -3.57
N THR A 11 -6.97 -26.72 -2.96
CA THR A 11 -6.35 -25.65 -2.21
C THR A 11 -5.60 -26.31 -1.06
N PRO A 12 -4.27 -26.20 -1.01
CA PRO A 12 -3.51 -26.81 0.07
C PRO A 12 -4.07 -26.32 1.40
N ALA A 13 -4.25 -27.24 2.36
CA ALA A 13 -4.73 -26.88 3.69
C ALA A 13 -3.94 -25.67 4.21
N PRO A 14 -4.61 -24.67 4.82
CA PRO A 14 -3.95 -23.45 5.29
C PRO A 14 -2.90 -23.81 6.32
N SER A 15 -1.63 -23.84 5.91
CA SER A 15 -0.49 -24.04 6.81
C SER A 15 0.08 -22.67 7.15
N LEU A 16 0.35 -22.47 8.45
CA LEU A 16 1.00 -21.27 8.93
C LEU A 16 2.44 -21.23 8.41
N ASP A 17 2.78 -20.17 7.67
CA ASP A 17 4.16 -19.93 7.23
C ASP A 17 4.97 -19.35 8.39
N THR A 18 5.63 -20.23 9.14
CA THR A 18 6.39 -19.87 10.34
C THR A 18 7.60 -18.98 10.03
N ALA A 19 8.13 -19.07 8.81
CA ALA A 19 9.26 -18.24 8.39
C ALA A 19 8.89 -16.77 8.20
N VAL A 20 7.61 -16.49 7.98
CA VAL A 20 7.05 -15.13 7.89
C VAL A 20 6.38 -14.75 9.21
N PHE A 21 5.58 -15.63 9.78
CA PHE A 21 4.77 -15.35 10.97
C PHE A 21 5.61 -15.01 12.20
N ILE A 22 6.68 -15.79 12.47
CA ILE A 22 7.49 -15.59 13.67
C ILE A 22 8.24 -14.25 13.62
N PRO A 23 9.01 -13.89 12.56
CA PRO A 23 9.72 -12.63 12.56
C PRO A 23 8.78 -11.42 12.50
N SER A 24 7.69 -11.45 11.73
CA SER A 24 6.73 -10.35 11.70
C SER A 24 6.03 -10.17 13.03
N GLY A 25 5.54 -11.24 13.64
CA GLY A 25 4.90 -11.21 14.96
C GLY A 25 5.85 -10.73 16.05
N PHE A 26 7.11 -11.18 16.03
CA PHE A 26 8.12 -10.73 16.99
C PHE A 26 8.41 -9.22 16.87
N ILE A 27 8.59 -8.71 15.66
CA ILE A 27 8.86 -7.28 15.44
C ILE A 27 7.67 -6.43 15.89
N VAL A 28 6.45 -6.81 15.50
CA VAL A 28 5.23 -6.09 15.88
C VAL A 28 5.03 -6.12 17.41
N LEU A 29 5.24 -7.28 18.03
CA LEU A 29 5.11 -7.42 19.49
C LEU A 29 6.14 -6.55 20.23
N VAL A 30 7.41 -6.61 19.82
CA VAL A 30 8.48 -5.79 20.44
C VAL A 30 8.19 -4.31 20.27
N ALA A 31 7.79 -3.87 19.07
CA ALA A 31 7.41 -2.49 18.83
C ALA A 31 6.22 -2.06 19.70
N GLY A 32 5.16 -2.87 19.76
CA GLY A 32 3.98 -2.60 20.57
C GLY A 32 4.30 -2.53 22.07
N ILE A 33 5.05 -3.50 22.59
CA ILE A 33 5.47 -3.48 24.01
C ILE A 33 6.34 -2.24 24.29
N SER A 34 7.25 -1.88 23.40
CA SER A 34 8.11 -0.71 23.58
C SER A 34 7.31 0.59 23.62
N LEU A 35 6.31 0.74 22.77
CA LEU A 35 5.42 1.90 22.77
C LEU A 35 4.58 2.01 24.05
N VAL A 36 4.14 0.90 24.60
CA VAL A 36 3.34 0.88 25.85
C VAL A 36 4.23 1.06 27.09
N ALA A 37 5.37 0.38 27.14
CA ALA A 37 6.24 0.40 28.32
C ALA A 37 7.12 1.65 28.42
N PHE A 38 7.52 2.22 27.27
CA PHE A 38 8.44 3.34 27.16
C PHE A 38 7.97 4.37 26.10
N PRO A 39 6.78 4.98 26.27
CA PRO A 39 6.16 5.78 25.21
C PRO A 39 7.01 6.97 24.76
N GLN A 40 7.68 7.66 25.69
CA GLN A 40 8.52 8.81 25.36
C GLN A 40 9.76 8.41 24.57
N GLN A 41 10.51 7.41 25.04
CA GLN A 41 11.74 6.95 24.40
C GLN A 41 11.43 6.32 23.02
N ALA A 42 10.37 5.54 22.93
CA ALA A 42 9.95 4.95 21.67
C ALA A 42 9.50 6.03 20.67
N GLY A 43 8.80 7.07 21.13
CA GLY A 43 8.42 8.22 20.32
C GLY A 43 9.63 9.01 19.81
N GLU A 44 10.61 9.29 20.67
CA GLU A 44 11.85 9.98 20.29
C GLU A 44 12.66 9.18 19.25
N ILE A 45 12.79 7.87 19.44
CA ILE A 45 13.46 6.97 18.50
C ILE A 45 12.74 6.96 17.15
N ALA A 46 11.41 6.86 17.16
CA ALA A 46 10.61 6.88 15.95
C ALA A 46 10.74 8.21 15.21
N ALA A 47 10.66 9.34 15.91
CA ALA A 47 10.85 10.69 15.35
C ALA A 47 12.24 10.87 14.77
N TYR A 48 13.28 10.41 15.46
CA TYR A 48 14.67 10.44 14.96
C TYR A 48 14.81 9.69 13.63
N TRP A 49 14.34 8.44 13.58
CA TRP A 49 14.43 7.66 12.35
C TRP A 49 13.57 8.21 11.23
N MET A 50 12.38 8.71 11.53
CA MET A 50 11.54 9.38 10.55
C MET A 50 12.25 10.60 9.94
N THR A 51 12.81 11.46 10.78
CA THR A 51 13.57 12.63 10.32
C THR A 51 14.80 12.22 9.52
N ALA A 52 15.56 11.22 9.99
CA ALA A 52 16.74 10.73 9.28
C ALA A 52 16.39 10.17 7.90
N VAL A 53 15.32 9.39 7.80
CA VAL A 53 14.88 8.80 6.53
C VAL A 53 14.35 9.87 5.58
N THR A 54 13.49 10.76 6.05
CA THR A 54 12.89 11.80 5.19
C THR A 54 13.92 12.82 4.71
N THR A 55 14.88 13.20 5.57
CA THR A 55 15.94 14.15 5.21
C THR A 55 16.94 13.56 4.21
N ASN A 56 17.38 12.32 4.44
CA ASN A 56 18.41 11.72 3.59
C ASN A 56 17.86 11.07 2.31
N PHE A 57 16.64 10.55 2.35
CA PHE A 57 16.02 9.80 1.25
C PHE A 57 14.78 10.47 0.65
N GLY A 58 14.43 11.69 1.06
CA GLY A 58 13.28 12.43 0.52
C GLY A 58 13.30 12.53 -1.01
N TRP A 59 14.48 12.80 -1.58
CA TRP A 59 14.67 12.82 -3.02
C TRP A 59 14.36 11.47 -3.69
N LEU A 60 14.70 10.36 -3.04
CA LEU A 60 14.44 9.01 -3.54
C LEU A 60 12.94 8.71 -3.56
N PHE A 61 12.22 9.08 -2.49
CA PHE A 61 10.76 8.94 -2.46
C PHE A 61 10.09 9.73 -3.59
N SER A 62 10.52 10.96 -3.81
CA SER A 62 10.00 11.80 -4.91
C SER A 62 10.31 11.21 -6.28
N LEU A 63 11.54 10.70 -6.48
CA LEU A 63 11.93 10.05 -7.72
C LEU A 63 11.10 8.79 -7.98
N VAL A 64 10.97 7.92 -6.97
CA VAL A 64 10.18 6.67 -7.09
C VAL A 64 8.72 6.99 -7.36
N ALA A 65 8.15 8.01 -6.70
CA ALA A 65 6.78 8.46 -6.94
C ALA A 65 6.57 8.89 -8.41
N PHE A 66 7.47 9.72 -8.91
CA PHE A 66 7.41 10.21 -10.29
C PHE A 66 7.58 9.09 -11.32
N VAL A 67 8.57 8.21 -11.11
CA VAL A 67 8.80 7.05 -12.00
C VAL A 67 7.61 6.10 -11.99
N THR A 68 7.04 5.82 -10.80
CA THR A 68 5.87 4.95 -10.67
C THR A 68 4.66 5.53 -11.39
N LEU A 69 4.42 6.83 -11.26
CA LEU A 69 3.32 7.50 -11.96
C LEU A 69 3.47 7.40 -13.48
N ILE A 70 4.66 7.74 -14.02
CA ILE A 70 4.94 7.61 -15.44
C ILE A 70 4.77 6.16 -15.90
N PHE A 71 5.27 5.21 -15.13
CA PHE A 71 5.17 3.79 -15.47
C PHE A 71 3.71 3.31 -15.51
N CYS A 72 2.88 3.72 -14.56
CA CYS A 72 1.45 3.41 -14.55
C CYS A 72 0.75 4.01 -15.80
N PHE A 73 1.05 5.25 -16.16
CA PHE A 73 0.53 5.85 -17.39
C PHE A 73 1.01 5.13 -18.65
N TRP A 74 2.27 4.76 -18.69
CA TRP A 74 2.82 4.00 -19.81
C TRP A 74 2.14 2.63 -19.96
N LEU A 75 1.87 1.94 -18.85
CA LEU A 75 1.12 0.68 -18.87
C LEU A 75 -0.32 0.89 -19.34
N ALA A 76 -1.02 1.91 -18.82
CA ALA A 76 -2.42 2.16 -19.11
C ALA A 76 -2.66 2.58 -20.55
N PHE A 77 -1.85 3.50 -21.06
CA PHE A 77 -2.02 4.07 -22.41
C PHE A 77 -1.14 3.41 -23.48
N GLY A 78 -0.19 2.57 -23.06
CA GLY A 78 0.66 1.80 -23.95
C GLY A 78 -0.02 0.53 -24.46
N ARG A 79 0.76 -0.29 -25.17
CA ARG A 79 0.30 -1.59 -25.71
C ARG A 79 -0.22 -2.57 -24.65
N TYR A 80 0.16 -2.38 -23.40
CA TYR A 80 -0.24 -3.26 -22.28
C TYR A 80 -1.61 -2.92 -21.70
N GLY A 81 -2.15 -1.74 -21.96
CA GLY A 81 -3.48 -1.34 -21.51
C GLY A 81 -4.62 -2.17 -22.11
N GLN A 82 -4.35 -2.94 -23.16
CA GLN A 82 -5.31 -3.86 -23.78
C GLN A 82 -5.23 -5.29 -23.21
N VAL A 83 -4.28 -5.56 -22.31
CA VAL A 83 -4.12 -6.90 -21.71
C VAL A 83 -5.24 -7.17 -20.74
N LYS A 84 -6.01 -8.22 -21.02
CA LYS A 84 -7.06 -8.69 -20.12
C LYS A 84 -6.44 -9.52 -18.99
N LEU A 85 -6.71 -9.11 -17.74
CA LEU A 85 -6.31 -9.87 -16.56
C LEU A 85 -7.38 -10.93 -16.26
N GLY A 86 -7.29 -12.06 -16.94
CA GLY A 86 -8.25 -13.16 -16.87
C GLY A 86 -8.19 -14.01 -18.12
N GLN A 87 -9.15 -14.91 -18.26
CA GLN A 87 -9.31 -15.67 -19.51
C GLN A 87 -10.02 -14.82 -20.57
N PRO A 88 -9.85 -15.11 -21.85
CA PRO A 88 -10.50 -14.36 -22.93
C PRO A 88 -12.03 -14.33 -22.79
N GLU A 89 -12.61 -15.42 -22.28
CA GLU A 89 -14.04 -15.64 -22.13
C GLU A 89 -14.64 -15.06 -20.84
N ASP A 90 -13.80 -14.69 -19.87
CA ASP A 90 -14.25 -14.14 -18.58
C ASP A 90 -15.06 -12.86 -18.80
N LYS A 91 -16.18 -12.77 -18.13
CA LYS A 91 -17.00 -11.55 -18.11
C LYS A 91 -16.84 -10.85 -16.77
N PRO A 92 -17.06 -9.53 -16.71
CA PRO A 92 -17.10 -8.82 -15.44
C PRO A 92 -18.11 -9.47 -14.49
N GLU A 93 -17.68 -9.75 -13.26
CA GLU A 93 -18.53 -10.36 -12.22
C GLU A 93 -19.53 -9.35 -11.67
N PHE A 94 -19.13 -8.08 -11.61
CA PHE A 94 -19.92 -7.00 -11.06
C PHE A 94 -20.34 -6.00 -12.14
N SER A 95 -21.44 -5.31 -11.92
CA SER A 95 -21.82 -4.16 -12.74
C SER A 95 -20.83 -3.01 -12.55
N GLU A 96 -20.70 -2.12 -13.52
CA GLU A 96 -19.81 -0.97 -13.44
C GLU A 96 -20.07 -0.11 -12.20
N LEU A 97 -21.34 0.10 -11.85
CA LEU A 97 -21.73 0.84 -10.65
C LEU A 97 -21.31 0.13 -9.35
N SER A 98 -21.54 -1.19 -9.28
CA SER A 98 -21.15 -1.97 -8.10
C SER A 98 -19.63 -1.99 -7.96
N TRP A 99 -18.91 -2.17 -9.06
CA TRP A 99 -17.45 -2.10 -9.08
C TRP A 99 -16.94 -0.72 -8.62
N ALA A 100 -17.48 0.37 -9.16
CA ALA A 100 -17.11 1.71 -8.76
C ALA A 100 -17.41 1.98 -7.28
N ALA A 101 -18.56 1.52 -6.76
CA ALA A 101 -18.91 1.65 -5.34
C ALA A 101 -17.96 0.88 -4.42
N MET A 102 -17.56 -0.35 -4.81
CA MET A 102 -16.56 -1.13 -4.06
C MET A 102 -15.20 -0.45 -4.05
N MET A 103 -14.73 0.06 -5.19
CA MET A 103 -13.45 0.80 -5.28
C MET A 103 -13.49 2.07 -4.45
N PHE A 104 -14.60 2.81 -4.48
CA PHE A 104 -14.80 3.99 -3.66
C PHE A 104 -14.77 3.64 -2.17
N SER A 105 -15.51 2.63 -1.73
CA SER A 105 -15.55 2.22 -0.32
C SER A 105 -14.20 1.71 0.19
N ALA A 106 -13.44 1.01 -0.65
CA ALA A 106 -12.12 0.52 -0.29
C ALA A 106 -11.06 1.63 -0.25
N GLY A 107 -11.17 2.63 -1.13
CA GLY A 107 -10.21 3.74 -1.23
C GLY A 107 -10.50 4.89 -0.28
N ILE A 108 -11.77 5.15 0.01
CA ILE A 108 -12.22 6.27 0.87
C ILE A 108 -12.69 5.70 2.21
N GLY A 109 -11.74 5.21 2.99
CA GLY A 109 -11.99 4.82 4.38
C GLY A 109 -12.02 6.01 5.32
N ILE A 110 -12.25 5.72 6.61
CA ILE A 110 -12.30 6.73 7.67
C ILE A 110 -11.03 7.61 7.70
N GLY A 111 -9.87 7.03 7.45
CA GLY A 111 -8.60 7.75 7.42
C GLY A 111 -8.59 8.89 6.40
N LEU A 112 -9.04 8.65 5.15
CA LEU A 112 -9.11 9.72 4.15
C LEU A 112 -10.11 10.81 4.54
N VAL A 113 -11.25 10.42 5.10
CA VAL A 113 -12.27 11.38 5.56
C VAL A 113 -11.72 12.25 6.68
N SER A 114 -11.06 11.66 7.69
CA SER A 114 -10.47 12.39 8.81
C SER A 114 -9.33 13.32 8.35
N TRP A 115 -8.41 12.81 7.53
CA TRP A 115 -7.27 13.59 7.04
C TRP A 115 -7.67 14.71 6.09
N ALA A 116 -8.79 14.59 5.36
CA ALA A 116 -9.30 15.67 4.53
C ALA A 116 -9.63 16.96 5.33
N PHE A 117 -9.92 16.82 6.62
CA PHE A 117 -10.16 17.94 7.52
C PHE A 117 -8.93 18.34 8.34
N VAL A 118 -8.18 17.36 8.83
CA VAL A 118 -7.05 17.59 9.74
C VAL A 118 -5.83 18.14 8.99
N GLU A 119 -5.51 17.59 7.83
CA GLU A 119 -4.31 17.95 7.09
C GLU A 119 -4.25 19.41 6.65
N PRO A 120 -5.32 20.03 6.12
CA PRO A 120 -5.32 21.47 5.82
C PRO A 120 -5.06 22.34 7.05
N VAL A 121 -5.56 21.94 8.22
CA VAL A 121 -5.35 22.68 9.46
C VAL A 121 -3.90 22.61 9.91
N ILE A 122 -3.26 21.43 9.80
CA ILE A 122 -1.82 21.26 10.11
C ILE A 122 -0.98 22.18 9.21
N TYR A 123 -1.18 22.16 7.90
CA TYR A 123 -0.42 23.02 6.98
C TYR A 123 -0.73 24.51 7.13
N LEU A 124 -1.91 24.87 7.63
CA LEU A 124 -2.22 26.25 7.95
C LEU A 124 -1.45 26.73 9.18
N GLN A 125 -1.22 25.85 10.16
CA GLN A 125 -0.53 26.13 11.41
C GLN A 125 1.00 26.03 11.28
N ASP A 126 1.48 25.07 10.49
CA ASP A 126 2.90 24.84 10.21
C ASP A 126 3.13 24.78 8.68
N PRO A 127 3.05 25.94 8.01
CA PRO A 127 3.13 25.98 6.56
C PRO A 127 4.54 25.73 6.03
N PRO A 128 4.65 25.15 4.81
CA PRO A 128 5.94 24.99 4.14
C PRO A 128 6.56 26.33 3.78
N PHE A 129 7.85 26.30 3.43
CA PHE A 129 8.63 27.46 2.94
C PHE A 129 8.73 28.63 3.92
N ALA A 130 8.61 28.37 5.22
CA ALA A 130 8.65 29.39 6.26
C ALA A 130 7.63 30.54 6.08
N LEU A 131 6.48 30.23 5.51
CA LEU A 131 5.37 31.17 5.38
C LEU A 131 4.79 31.51 6.77
N PRO A 132 4.21 32.69 6.96
CA PRO A 132 3.55 33.02 8.22
C PRO A 132 2.32 32.12 8.45
N PRO A 133 2.21 31.45 9.62
CA PRO A 133 1.03 30.68 9.98
C PRO A 133 -0.27 31.48 9.89
N GLY A 134 -1.32 30.88 9.34
CA GLY A 134 -2.62 31.52 9.20
C GLY A 134 -2.72 32.63 8.14
N SER A 135 -1.67 32.83 7.33
CA SER A 135 -1.70 33.78 6.21
C SER A 135 -2.54 33.24 5.04
N ASN A 136 -2.94 34.12 4.12
CA ASN A 136 -3.62 33.71 2.89
C ASN A 136 -2.74 32.74 2.06
N GLU A 137 -1.44 33.02 1.99
CA GLU A 137 -0.50 32.14 1.28
C GLU A 137 -0.39 30.77 1.93
N SER A 138 -0.35 30.69 3.27
CA SER A 138 -0.36 29.41 3.98
C SER A 138 -1.67 28.64 3.75
N ALA A 139 -2.80 29.32 3.62
CA ALA A 139 -4.08 28.68 3.30
C ALA A 139 -4.11 28.10 1.87
N GLU A 140 -3.53 28.79 0.90
CA GLU A 140 -3.39 28.28 -0.46
C GLU A 140 -2.51 27.04 -0.52
N TRP A 141 -1.36 27.07 0.16
CA TRP A 141 -0.45 25.92 0.24
C TRP A 141 -1.05 24.75 1.00
N ALA A 142 -1.76 24.99 2.10
CA ALA A 142 -2.44 23.95 2.85
C ALA A 142 -3.44 23.19 1.98
N HIS A 143 -4.24 23.93 1.21
CA HIS A 143 -5.21 23.34 0.28
C HIS A 143 -4.51 22.55 -0.84
N MET A 144 -3.48 23.12 -1.44
CA MET A 144 -2.73 22.49 -2.53
C MET A 144 -2.02 21.22 -2.08
N TYR A 145 -1.36 21.21 -0.91
CA TYR A 145 -0.68 20.01 -0.39
C TYR A 145 -1.66 18.88 -0.08
N THR A 146 -2.80 19.19 0.53
CA THR A 146 -3.84 18.20 0.79
C THR A 146 -4.32 17.56 -0.51
N MET A 147 -4.61 18.37 -1.53
CA MET A 147 -5.01 17.83 -2.84
C MET A 147 -3.90 17.02 -3.52
N PHE A 148 -2.64 17.40 -3.34
CA PHE A 148 -1.49 16.68 -3.88
C PHE A 148 -1.28 15.33 -3.18
N HIS A 149 -1.35 15.29 -1.86
CA HIS A 149 -1.15 14.07 -1.08
C HIS A 149 -2.24 13.01 -1.31
N TRP A 150 -3.45 13.43 -1.66
CA TRP A 150 -4.56 12.51 -1.96
C TRP A 150 -4.88 12.44 -3.46
N GLY A 151 -4.00 13.01 -4.30
CA GLY A 151 -4.11 12.99 -5.75
C GLY A 151 -3.59 11.69 -6.38
N ILE A 152 -3.30 11.76 -7.68
CA ILE A 152 -2.94 10.59 -8.50
C ILE A 152 -1.61 9.92 -8.10
N VAL A 153 -0.70 10.63 -7.43
CA VAL A 153 0.63 10.12 -7.09
C VAL A 153 0.56 8.97 -6.09
N PRO A 154 -0.07 9.10 -4.91
CA PRO A 154 -0.21 7.97 -3.98
C PRO A 154 -1.03 6.82 -4.58
N TRP A 155 -2.03 7.09 -5.39
CA TRP A 155 -2.80 6.04 -6.05
C TRP A 155 -1.98 5.24 -7.06
N ALA A 156 -0.95 5.83 -7.66
CA ALA A 156 0.01 5.09 -8.49
C ALA A 156 0.79 4.05 -7.67
N PHE A 157 1.13 4.34 -6.40
CA PHE A 157 1.77 3.36 -5.52
C PHE A 157 0.87 2.18 -5.17
N TYR A 158 -0.44 2.40 -5.05
CA TYR A 158 -1.40 1.29 -4.88
C TYR A 158 -1.60 0.50 -6.17
N ALA A 159 -1.63 1.16 -7.32
CA ALA A 159 -1.81 0.51 -8.61
C ALA A 159 -0.62 -0.37 -8.99
N LEU A 160 0.61 0.07 -8.71
CA LEU A 160 1.82 -0.63 -9.10
C LEU A 160 1.89 -2.08 -8.62
N PRO A 161 1.74 -2.42 -7.33
CA PRO A 161 1.75 -3.80 -6.85
C PRO A 161 0.49 -4.58 -7.24
N THR A 162 -0.63 -3.90 -7.43
CA THR A 162 -1.90 -4.55 -7.79
C THR A 162 -1.82 -5.27 -9.13
N ILE A 163 -1.12 -4.70 -10.10
CA ILE A 163 -0.99 -5.27 -11.46
C ILE A 163 -0.34 -6.66 -11.45
N PRO A 164 0.88 -6.86 -10.90
CA PRO A 164 1.50 -8.19 -10.85
C PRO A 164 0.74 -9.16 -9.94
N ILE A 165 0.13 -8.69 -8.85
CA ILE A 165 -0.72 -9.53 -7.99
C ILE A 165 -1.92 -10.04 -8.79
N ALA A 166 -2.62 -9.17 -9.49
CA ALA A 166 -3.76 -9.54 -10.32
C ALA A 166 -3.34 -10.49 -11.46
N TYR A 167 -2.19 -10.28 -12.08
CA TYR A 167 -1.65 -11.18 -13.08
C TYR A 167 -1.39 -12.59 -12.52
N MET A 168 -0.76 -12.68 -11.36
CA MET A 168 -0.51 -13.98 -10.71
C MET A 168 -1.82 -14.67 -10.30
N LEU A 169 -2.78 -13.92 -9.78
CA LEU A 169 -4.06 -14.47 -9.33
C LEU A 169 -4.93 -14.93 -10.50
N TYR A 170 -5.18 -14.05 -11.47
CA TYR A 170 -6.18 -14.27 -12.50
C TYR A 170 -5.62 -14.96 -13.75
N VAL A 171 -4.37 -14.69 -14.13
CA VAL A 171 -3.75 -15.28 -15.32
C VAL A 171 -2.99 -16.56 -14.97
N LYS A 172 -2.14 -16.52 -13.94
CA LYS A 172 -1.33 -17.67 -13.51
C LYS A 172 -2.08 -18.61 -12.58
N ARG A 173 -3.27 -18.22 -12.08
CA ARG A 173 -4.08 -19.03 -11.15
C ARG A 173 -3.33 -19.44 -9.90
N SER A 174 -2.40 -18.59 -9.43
CA SER A 174 -1.70 -18.83 -8.18
C SER A 174 -2.66 -18.72 -6.99
N PRO A 175 -2.64 -19.68 -6.05
CA PRO A 175 -3.52 -19.63 -4.88
C PRO A 175 -3.07 -18.62 -3.82
N PHE A 176 -1.91 -17.98 -4.00
CA PHE A 176 -1.31 -17.11 -2.99
C PHE A 176 -1.36 -15.64 -3.40
N LEU A 177 -1.98 -14.82 -2.56
CA LEU A 177 -1.99 -13.34 -2.65
C LEU A 177 -0.78 -12.75 -1.89
N ARG A 178 0.44 -13.13 -2.29
CA ARG A 178 1.67 -12.63 -1.67
C ARG A 178 2.43 -11.75 -2.66
N ILE A 179 3.02 -10.66 -2.18
CA ILE A 179 3.87 -9.80 -3.02
C ILE A 179 5.11 -10.56 -3.47
N SER A 180 5.71 -11.39 -2.59
CA SER A 180 6.81 -12.27 -2.96
C SER A 180 6.49 -13.15 -4.17
N ASN A 181 5.29 -13.69 -4.23
CA ASN A 181 4.83 -14.49 -5.35
C ASN A 181 4.79 -13.72 -6.68
N SER A 182 4.50 -12.43 -6.62
CA SER A 182 4.50 -11.56 -7.80
C SER A 182 5.90 -11.31 -8.37
N ILE A 183 6.93 -11.48 -7.56
CA ILE A 183 8.34 -11.31 -7.94
C ILE A 183 8.96 -12.61 -8.47
N ASN A 184 8.34 -13.75 -8.17
CA ASN A 184 8.87 -15.09 -8.51
C ASN A 184 9.17 -15.29 -10.00
N GLY A 185 8.49 -14.59 -10.90
CA GLY A 185 8.79 -14.62 -12.33
C GLY A 185 9.96 -13.73 -12.77
N ALA A 186 10.40 -12.81 -11.93
CA ALA A 186 11.43 -11.83 -12.25
C ALA A 186 12.83 -12.23 -11.74
N LEU A 187 12.89 -13.04 -10.69
CA LEU A 187 14.15 -13.48 -10.10
C LEU A 187 14.49 -14.92 -10.52
N PRO A 188 15.78 -15.22 -10.88
CA PRO A 188 16.19 -16.59 -11.19
C PRO A 188 16.11 -17.49 -9.97
N GLU A 189 15.65 -18.72 -10.17
CA GLU A 189 15.73 -19.76 -9.14
C GLU A 189 17.19 -20.10 -8.79
N PRO A 190 17.51 -20.39 -7.53
CA PRO A 190 16.66 -20.51 -6.33
C PRO A 190 16.59 -19.21 -5.47
N HIS A 191 16.99 -18.06 -6.01
CA HIS A 191 17.18 -16.84 -5.23
C HIS A 191 15.85 -16.26 -4.70
N HIS A 192 14.76 -16.33 -5.46
CA HIS A 192 13.46 -15.82 -5.06
C HIS A 192 12.96 -16.47 -3.77
N ARG A 193 13.08 -17.78 -3.59
CA ARG A 193 12.61 -18.49 -2.38
C ARG A 193 13.32 -18.06 -1.09
N LYS A 194 14.56 -17.58 -1.18
CA LYS A 194 15.32 -17.09 -0.02
C LYS A 194 14.81 -15.71 0.44
N TRP A 195 14.34 -14.91 -0.48
CA TRP A 195 13.87 -13.55 -0.21
C TRP A 195 12.38 -13.50 0.12
N ASP A 196 11.59 -14.51 -0.25
CA ASP A 196 10.15 -14.54 -0.02
C ASP A 196 9.78 -14.23 1.45
N PRO A 197 10.35 -14.87 2.46
CA PRO A 197 10.01 -14.56 3.85
C PRO A 197 10.38 -13.14 4.27
N VAL A 198 11.48 -12.59 3.74
CA VAL A 198 11.91 -11.23 4.05
C VAL A 198 10.94 -10.23 3.44
N ILE A 199 10.59 -10.40 2.17
CA ILE A 199 9.65 -9.53 1.44
C ILE A 199 8.29 -9.56 2.14
N ASP A 200 7.73 -10.75 2.40
CA ASP A 200 6.43 -10.89 3.02
C ASP A 200 6.41 -10.35 4.47
N THR A 201 7.50 -10.51 5.22
CA THR A 201 7.65 -9.91 6.55
C THR A 201 7.61 -8.38 6.48
N LEU A 202 8.35 -7.77 5.55
CA LEU A 202 8.35 -6.31 5.35
C LEU A 202 6.97 -5.79 4.95
N VAL A 203 6.26 -6.53 4.09
CA VAL A 203 4.89 -6.20 3.69
C VAL A 203 3.95 -6.23 4.87
N ILE A 204 4.01 -7.27 5.72
CA ILE A 204 3.17 -7.36 6.93
C ILE A 204 3.44 -6.19 7.87
N ILE A 205 4.72 -5.85 8.11
CA ILE A 205 5.08 -4.71 8.95
C ILE A 205 4.51 -3.40 8.38
N GLY A 206 4.61 -3.21 7.06
CA GLY A 206 4.04 -2.04 6.39
C GLY A 206 2.51 -1.96 6.51
N ILE A 207 1.81 -3.09 6.35
CA ILE A 207 0.35 -3.15 6.51
C ILE A 207 -0.06 -2.86 7.95
N VAL A 208 0.62 -3.47 8.93
CA VAL A 208 0.33 -3.22 10.37
C VAL A 208 0.58 -1.76 10.72
N GLY A 209 1.68 -1.16 10.24
CA GLY A 209 1.96 0.26 10.44
C GLY A 209 0.88 1.17 9.84
N GLY A 210 0.40 0.85 8.64
CA GLY A 210 -0.72 1.56 8.01
C GLY A 210 -2.02 1.40 8.78
N CYS A 211 -2.36 0.17 9.22
CA CYS A 211 -3.57 -0.08 10.00
C CYS A 211 -3.58 0.66 11.35
N LEU A 212 -2.43 0.76 12.02
CA LEU A 212 -2.33 1.49 13.29
C LEU A 212 -2.62 2.98 13.14
N LEU A 213 -2.27 3.59 12.02
CA LEU A 213 -2.61 4.97 11.70
C LEU A 213 -4.14 5.20 11.63
N TYR A 214 -4.88 4.23 11.08
CA TYR A 214 -6.34 4.33 10.97
C TYR A 214 -7.08 4.01 12.28
N THR A 215 -6.48 3.25 13.18
CA THR A 215 -7.12 2.85 14.44
C THR A 215 -6.84 3.82 15.59
N SER A 216 -5.75 4.56 15.57
CA SER A 216 -5.44 5.56 16.59
C SER A 216 -6.41 6.74 16.56
N ASP A 217 -6.85 7.16 15.37
CA ASP A 217 -7.84 8.24 15.22
C ASP A 217 -9.24 7.87 15.74
N ALA A 218 -9.56 6.57 15.84
CA ALA A 218 -10.86 6.11 16.33
C ALA A 218 -10.91 5.92 17.86
N ALA A 219 -9.77 6.02 18.56
CA ALA A 219 -9.69 5.82 20.01
C ALA A 219 -9.66 7.13 20.82
N ASP A 220 -9.45 8.27 20.14
CA ASP A 220 -9.39 9.60 20.79
C ASP A 220 -10.73 10.37 20.74
N ASP A 221 -11.78 9.78 20.17
CA ASP A 221 -13.18 10.23 20.19
C ASP A 221 -14.00 9.41 21.22
#